data_2c39c1fda5ea9ccabd01562bef1a2bec
#
_entry.id   2c39c1fda5ea9ccabd01562bef1a2bec
#
_cell.length_a   1.000
_cell.length_b   1.000
_cell.length_c   1.000
_cell.angle_alpha   90.00
_cell.angle_beta   90.00
_cell.angle_gamma   90.00
#
_symmetry.space_group_name_H-M   'P 1'
#
loop_
_entity.id
_entity.type
_entity.pdbx_description
1 polymer ?
#
loop_
_entity_poly.entity_id
_entity_poly.type
_entity_poly.pdbx_seq_one_letter_code
_entity_poly.pdbx_strand_id
1 'polypeptide(L)'
;MKKLKNEQGVTILMALLLVLTVAVVSAVILSAALSAARRVNGDRTAQQNYLAVSSAAELVRDSIDQMRYTETTTTTYEWDEKSEGYVQTGSSSTEKLPTGLMGDWLTDGARNGGCTDTITITLPDEALPPVKASFSMTGRGTGSGGYDIRIAFSLADAGDADDCRMTLRLSGSVSESTDVYANTAGWSRIDELTITWSNPKITKGAEGNA
;
A
#
# COMPACT_ATOMS: atom_id res chain seq x y z
N MET A 1 -53.00 -70.03 0.89
CA MET A 1 -53.01 -68.55 1.10
C MET A 1 -51.85 -67.97 1.97
N LYS A 2 -51.10 -68.74 2.74
CA LYS A 2 -49.98 -68.20 3.55
C LYS A 2 -48.71 -67.85 2.75
N LYS A 3 -48.39 -68.49 1.60
CA LYS A 3 -47.24 -68.21 0.78
C LYS A 3 -47.29 -66.83 0.11
N LEU A 4 -48.43 -66.38 -0.42
CA LEU A 4 -48.60 -65.08 -1.04
C LEU A 4 -48.36 -63.89 -0.11
N LYS A 5 -48.70 -64.00 1.19
CA LYS A 5 -48.39 -62.95 2.19
C LYS A 5 -46.91 -62.77 2.46
N ASN A 6 -46.11 -63.82 2.30
CA ASN A 6 -44.66 -63.75 2.52
C ASN A 6 -43.94 -63.11 1.34
N GLU A 7 -44.39 -63.33 0.12
CA GLU A 7 -43.81 -62.72 -1.08
C GLU A 7 -44.07 -61.20 -1.18
N GLN A 8 -45.27 -60.75 -0.73
CA GLN A 8 -45.59 -59.31 -0.66
C GLN A 8 -44.74 -58.58 0.40
N GLY A 9 -44.43 -59.24 1.50
CA GLY A 9 -43.55 -58.68 2.52
C GLY A 9 -42.10 -58.51 2.05
N VAL A 10 -41.58 -59.45 1.31
CA VAL A 10 -40.23 -59.44 0.72
C VAL A 10 -40.10 -58.30 -0.34
N THR A 11 -41.12 -58.12 -1.19
CA THR A 11 -41.12 -57.08 -2.22
C THR A 11 -41.13 -55.68 -1.60
N ILE A 12 -41.90 -55.45 -0.56
CA ILE A 12 -41.92 -54.16 0.17
C ILE A 12 -40.59 -53.89 0.84
N LEU A 13 -39.96 -54.89 1.47
CA LEU A 13 -38.66 -54.76 2.12
C LEU A 13 -37.55 -54.45 1.11
N MET A 14 -37.57 -55.12 -0.06
CA MET A 14 -36.65 -54.82 -1.17
C MET A 14 -36.84 -53.41 -1.72
N ALA A 15 -38.09 -52.96 -1.90
CA ALA A 15 -38.38 -51.58 -2.33
C ALA A 15 -37.88 -50.54 -1.33
N LEU A 16 -38.08 -50.79 -0.03
CA LEU A 16 -37.64 -49.91 1.05
C LEU A 16 -36.10 -49.84 1.13
N LEU A 17 -35.41 -50.97 0.95
CA LEU A 17 -33.96 -51.05 0.90
C LEU A 17 -33.41 -50.29 -0.29
N LEU A 18 -34.06 -50.37 -1.48
CA LEU A 18 -33.67 -49.67 -2.68
C LEU A 18 -33.83 -48.14 -2.51
N VAL A 19 -34.93 -47.67 -1.91
CA VAL A 19 -35.15 -46.27 -1.59
C VAL A 19 -34.09 -45.77 -0.61
N LEU A 20 -33.77 -46.54 0.42
CA LEU A 20 -32.78 -46.20 1.41
C LEU A 20 -31.37 -46.10 0.76
N THR A 21 -30.98 -47.02 -0.10
CA THR A 21 -29.68 -46.94 -0.79
C THR A 21 -29.62 -45.74 -1.73
N VAL A 22 -30.67 -45.40 -2.45
CA VAL A 22 -30.73 -44.20 -3.30
C VAL A 22 -30.62 -42.92 -2.44
N ALA A 23 -31.31 -42.89 -1.33
CA ALA A 23 -31.24 -41.74 -0.39
C ALA A 23 -29.82 -41.54 0.14
N VAL A 24 -29.13 -42.61 0.56
CA VAL A 24 -27.74 -42.53 1.04
C VAL A 24 -26.80 -42.06 -0.07
N VAL A 25 -26.90 -42.61 -1.27
CA VAL A 25 -26.06 -42.22 -2.42
C VAL A 25 -26.30 -40.72 -2.75
N SER A 26 -27.55 -40.28 -2.76
CA SER A 26 -27.91 -38.87 -3.00
C SER A 26 -27.33 -37.95 -1.96
N ALA A 27 -27.34 -38.31 -0.68
CA ALA A 27 -26.77 -37.54 0.39
C ALA A 27 -25.24 -37.43 0.26
N VAL A 28 -24.53 -38.47 -0.13
CA VAL A 28 -23.10 -38.45 -0.39
C VAL A 28 -22.75 -37.54 -1.56
N ILE A 29 -23.47 -37.62 -2.66
CA ILE A 29 -23.25 -36.76 -3.83
C ILE A 29 -23.48 -35.28 -3.45
N LEU A 30 -24.55 -34.98 -2.75
CA LEU A 30 -24.85 -33.61 -2.31
C LEU A 30 -23.78 -33.06 -1.37
N SER A 31 -23.30 -33.87 -0.43
CA SER A 31 -22.19 -33.51 0.47
C SER A 31 -20.90 -33.20 -0.29
N ALA A 32 -20.56 -34.03 -1.27
CA ALA A 32 -19.39 -33.81 -2.13
C ALA A 32 -19.51 -32.52 -2.94
N ALA A 33 -20.69 -32.27 -3.53
CA ALA A 33 -20.96 -31.06 -4.31
C ALA A 33 -20.88 -29.79 -3.46
N LEU A 34 -21.42 -29.82 -2.23
CA LEU A 34 -21.31 -28.70 -1.30
C LEU A 34 -19.86 -28.43 -0.86
N SER A 35 -19.08 -29.48 -0.64
CA SER A 35 -17.65 -29.36 -0.32
C SER A 35 -16.85 -28.76 -1.46
N ALA A 36 -17.12 -29.18 -2.69
CA ALA A 36 -16.51 -28.61 -3.89
C ALA A 36 -16.87 -27.13 -4.08
N ALA A 37 -18.15 -26.78 -3.91
CA ALA A 37 -18.62 -25.39 -4.02
C ALA A 37 -17.97 -24.47 -2.96
N ARG A 38 -17.81 -24.96 -1.73
CA ARG A 38 -17.12 -24.20 -0.65
C ARG A 38 -15.65 -23.96 -0.98
N ARG A 39 -14.93 -24.93 -1.55
CA ARG A 39 -13.53 -24.77 -1.98
C ARG A 39 -13.43 -23.73 -3.08
N VAL A 40 -14.25 -23.80 -4.11
CA VAL A 40 -14.26 -22.83 -5.22
C VAL A 40 -14.55 -21.41 -4.73
N ASN A 41 -15.50 -21.24 -3.82
CA ASN A 41 -15.78 -19.94 -3.24
C ASN A 41 -14.61 -19.42 -2.37
N GLY A 42 -13.97 -20.29 -1.59
CA GLY A 42 -12.79 -19.94 -0.81
C GLY A 42 -11.63 -19.49 -1.70
N ASP A 43 -11.33 -20.25 -2.75
CA ASP A 43 -10.27 -19.92 -3.71
C ASP A 43 -10.55 -18.59 -4.42
N ARG A 44 -11.80 -18.34 -4.81
CA ARG A 44 -12.23 -17.09 -5.44
C ARG A 44 -12.03 -15.90 -4.49
N THR A 45 -12.46 -16.02 -3.23
CA THR A 45 -12.27 -14.99 -2.21
C THR A 45 -10.78 -14.71 -1.98
N ALA A 46 -9.95 -15.74 -1.85
CA ALA A 46 -8.51 -15.59 -1.69
C ALA A 46 -7.87 -14.87 -2.89
N GLN A 47 -8.29 -15.19 -4.11
CA GLN A 47 -7.83 -14.50 -5.33
C GLN A 47 -8.26 -13.02 -5.35
N GLN A 48 -9.51 -12.70 -4.99
CA GLN A 48 -10.00 -11.33 -4.90
C GLN A 48 -9.21 -10.52 -3.86
N ASN A 49 -8.96 -11.09 -2.70
CA ASN A 49 -8.17 -10.48 -1.64
C ASN A 49 -6.74 -10.19 -2.11
N TYR A 50 -6.10 -11.16 -2.75
CA TYR A 50 -4.76 -10.97 -3.32
C TYR A 50 -4.72 -9.88 -4.38
N LEU A 51 -5.70 -9.89 -5.30
CA LEU A 51 -5.80 -8.87 -6.35
C LEU A 51 -6.02 -7.47 -5.77
N ALA A 52 -6.86 -7.33 -4.73
CA ALA A 52 -7.09 -6.05 -4.08
C ALA A 52 -5.78 -5.48 -3.52
N VAL A 53 -5.07 -6.27 -2.71
CA VAL A 53 -3.81 -5.82 -2.08
C VAL A 53 -2.72 -5.54 -3.12
N SER A 54 -2.61 -6.41 -4.15
CA SER A 54 -1.65 -6.23 -5.26
C SER A 54 -1.92 -4.95 -6.04
N SER A 55 -3.18 -4.73 -6.45
CA SER A 55 -3.58 -3.54 -7.21
C SER A 55 -3.38 -2.26 -6.41
N ALA A 56 -3.69 -2.27 -5.11
CA ALA A 56 -3.45 -1.13 -4.23
C ALA A 56 -1.94 -0.83 -4.10
N ALA A 57 -1.10 -1.86 -3.96
CA ALA A 57 0.35 -1.69 -3.87
C ALA A 57 0.94 -1.13 -5.18
N GLU A 58 0.47 -1.62 -6.34
CA GLU A 58 0.89 -1.11 -7.65
C GLU A 58 0.44 0.33 -7.88
N LEU A 59 -0.80 0.66 -7.55
CA LEU A 59 -1.33 2.02 -7.66
C LEU A 59 -0.52 3.02 -6.82
N VAL A 60 -0.18 2.65 -5.59
CA VAL A 60 0.66 3.47 -4.72
C VAL A 60 2.08 3.57 -5.26
N ARG A 61 2.68 2.46 -5.71
CA ARG A 61 4.00 2.46 -6.35
C ARG A 61 4.04 3.44 -7.53
N ASP A 62 3.09 3.35 -8.43
CA ASP A 62 3.05 4.17 -9.63
C ASP A 62 2.75 5.64 -9.32
N SER A 63 2.03 5.90 -8.22
CA SER A 63 1.76 7.26 -7.74
C SER A 63 2.97 7.94 -7.10
N ILE A 64 3.89 7.16 -6.50
CA ILE A 64 5.08 7.71 -5.83
C ILE A 64 6.28 7.78 -6.79
N ASP A 65 6.36 6.89 -7.77
CA ASP A 65 7.51 6.83 -8.67
C ASP A 65 7.72 8.18 -9.36
N GLN A 66 8.95 8.70 -9.29
CA GLN A 66 9.36 10.00 -9.83
C GLN A 66 8.74 11.25 -9.16
N MET A 67 8.01 11.12 -8.05
CA MET A 67 7.61 12.28 -7.27
C MET A 67 8.83 13.01 -6.72
N ARG A 68 8.70 14.35 -6.61
CA ARG A 68 9.75 15.21 -6.08
C ARG A 68 9.17 16.21 -5.08
N TYR A 69 9.93 16.44 -4.02
CA TYR A 69 9.80 17.60 -3.16
C TYR A 69 10.98 18.50 -3.43
N THR A 70 10.72 19.79 -3.65
CA THR A 70 11.80 20.77 -3.83
C THR A 70 11.52 21.96 -2.94
N GLU A 71 12.51 22.34 -2.15
CA GLU A 71 12.52 23.56 -1.36
C GLU A 71 13.61 24.48 -1.89
N THR A 72 13.25 25.71 -2.25
CA THR A 72 14.18 26.72 -2.74
C THR A 72 14.20 27.90 -1.77
N THR A 73 15.32 28.15 -1.17
CA THR A 73 15.55 29.28 -0.26
C THR A 73 16.42 30.33 -0.95
N THR A 74 15.88 31.53 -1.14
CA THR A 74 16.62 32.67 -1.68
C THR A 74 16.97 33.62 -0.56
N THR A 75 18.26 33.88 -0.35
CA THR A 75 18.79 34.82 0.64
C THR A 75 19.48 35.97 -0.09
N THR A 76 19.06 37.20 0.20
CA THR A 76 19.62 38.40 -0.43
C THR A 76 20.55 39.13 0.56
N TYR A 77 21.68 39.57 0.06
CA TYR A 77 22.71 40.31 0.78
C TYR A 77 22.99 41.64 0.07
N GLU A 78 23.02 42.71 0.80
CA GLU A 78 23.36 44.06 0.33
C GLU A 78 24.52 44.65 1.10
N TRP A 79 25.28 45.52 0.45
CA TRP A 79 26.39 46.21 1.12
C TRP A 79 25.84 47.25 2.11
N ASP A 80 26.27 47.18 3.35
CA ASP A 80 25.96 48.17 4.40
C ASP A 80 27.19 48.96 4.71
N GLU A 81 27.15 50.28 4.45
CA GLU A 81 28.26 51.20 4.69
C GLU A 81 28.62 51.31 6.19
N LYS A 82 27.66 51.08 7.11
CA LYS A 82 27.89 51.20 8.57
C LYS A 82 28.65 50.01 9.14
N SER A 83 28.39 48.83 8.62
CA SER A 83 29.06 47.60 9.05
C SER A 83 30.29 47.30 8.19
N GLU A 84 30.53 48.05 7.10
CA GLU A 84 31.58 47.82 6.11
C GLU A 84 31.56 46.39 5.58
N GLY A 85 30.35 45.81 5.34
CA GLY A 85 30.18 44.44 4.95
C GLY A 85 28.83 44.14 4.31
N TYR A 86 28.70 42.92 3.76
CA TYR A 86 27.42 42.44 3.24
C TYR A 86 26.55 41.96 4.41
N VAL A 87 25.35 42.51 4.51
CA VAL A 87 24.34 42.10 5.47
C VAL A 87 23.15 41.46 4.78
N GLN A 88 22.56 40.46 5.40
CA GLN A 88 21.36 39.82 4.91
C GLN A 88 20.18 40.79 5.01
N THR A 89 19.58 41.14 3.88
CA THR A 89 18.42 42.05 3.81
C THR A 89 17.11 41.34 3.55
N GLY A 90 17.16 40.10 3.08
CA GLY A 90 15.96 39.28 2.83
C GLY A 90 16.22 37.79 2.79
N SER A 91 15.18 37.06 3.13
CA SER A 91 15.13 35.61 2.90
C SER A 91 13.71 35.21 2.53
N SER A 92 13.56 34.39 1.51
CA SER A 92 12.29 33.82 1.08
C SER A 92 12.47 32.34 0.79
N SER A 93 11.49 31.52 1.15
CA SER A 93 11.45 30.10 0.79
C SER A 93 10.21 29.80 -0.03
N THR A 94 10.37 28.98 -1.04
CA THR A 94 9.29 28.42 -1.86
C THR A 94 9.41 26.92 -1.92
N GLU A 95 8.27 26.24 -1.86
CA GLU A 95 8.21 24.79 -1.92
C GLU A 95 7.43 24.34 -3.16
N LYS A 96 7.93 23.32 -3.83
CA LYS A 96 7.21 22.55 -4.83
C LYS A 96 6.89 21.19 -4.26
N LEU A 97 5.61 20.98 -3.98
CA LEU A 97 5.13 19.80 -3.27
C LEU A 97 4.83 18.65 -4.24
N PRO A 98 5.07 17.39 -3.84
CA PRO A 98 4.57 16.23 -4.55
C PRO A 98 3.04 16.22 -4.53
N THR A 99 2.42 15.83 -5.64
CA THR A 99 0.97 15.78 -5.78
C THR A 99 0.50 14.35 -5.99
N GLY A 100 -0.68 13.99 -5.50
CA GLY A 100 -1.27 12.66 -5.67
C GLY A 100 -1.61 12.00 -4.35
N LEU A 101 -1.92 10.71 -4.39
CA LEU A 101 -2.45 9.94 -3.24
C LEU A 101 -1.56 10.00 -1.98
N MET A 102 -0.24 10.05 -2.17
CA MET A 102 0.76 10.05 -1.09
C MET A 102 1.45 11.42 -0.92
N GLY A 103 1.01 12.45 -1.66
CA GLY A 103 1.68 13.76 -1.70
C GLY A 103 1.83 14.42 -0.34
N ASP A 104 0.77 14.43 0.45
CA ASP A 104 0.76 15.04 1.80
C ASP A 104 1.73 14.32 2.74
N TRP A 105 1.77 12.99 2.74
CA TRP A 105 2.68 12.23 3.60
C TRP A 105 4.14 12.38 3.21
N LEU A 106 4.42 12.43 1.90
CA LEU A 106 5.77 12.68 1.40
C LEU A 106 6.23 14.10 1.78
N THR A 107 5.31 15.06 1.74
CA THR A 107 5.58 16.45 2.17
C THR A 107 5.86 16.52 3.67
N ASP A 108 4.99 15.92 4.48
CA ASP A 108 5.16 15.90 5.94
C ASP A 108 6.44 15.17 6.36
N GLY A 109 6.73 14.04 5.70
CA GLY A 109 7.97 13.30 5.92
C GLY A 109 9.22 14.07 5.53
N ALA A 110 9.17 14.83 4.42
CA ALA A 110 10.28 15.68 3.98
C ALA A 110 10.56 16.82 4.97
N ARG A 111 9.51 17.51 5.44
CA ARG A 111 9.61 18.63 6.38
C ARG A 111 10.05 18.22 7.79
N ASN A 112 9.58 17.06 8.26
CA ASN A 112 9.78 16.61 9.64
C ASN A 112 10.90 15.56 9.78
N GLY A 113 11.58 15.19 8.70
CA GLY A 113 12.61 14.14 8.71
C GLY A 113 12.03 12.72 8.84
N GLY A 114 10.73 12.56 8.70
CA GLY A 114 10.00 11.30 8.74
C GLY A 114 8.56 11.47 9.18
N CYS A 115 7.71 10.51 8.82
CA CYS A 115 6.31 10.47 9.29
C CYS A 115 5.78 9.03 9.25
N THR A 116 4.69 8.80 9.99
CA THR A 116 3.93 7.54 9.96
C THR A 116 2.45 7.85 9.91
N ASP A 117 1.74 7.19 9.02
CA ASP A 117 0.29 7.35 8.90
C ASP A 117 -0.36 6.09 8.32
N THR A 118 -1.69 6.07 8.26
CA THR A 118 -2.45 4.94 7.74
C THR A 118 -3.67 5.44 6.97
N ILE A 119 -3.87 4.90 5.76
CA ILE A 119 -5.03 5.17 4.91
C ILE A 119 -5.74 3.89 4.52
N THR A 120 -7.03 4.01 4.24
CA THR A 120 -7.80 2.97 3.57
C THR A 120 -7.96 3.33 2.10
N ILE A 121 -7.50 2.45 1.22
CA ILE A 121 -7.59 2.59 -0.23
C ILE A 121 -8.80 1.79 -0.70
N THR A 122 -9.76 2.46 -1.33
CA THR A 122 -10.88 1.83 -2.01
C THR A 122 -10.58 1.81 -3.51
N LEU A 123 -10.57 0.62 -4.09
CA LEU A 123 -10.32 0.43 -5.52
C LEU A 123 -11.58 0.73 -6.33
N PRO A 124 -11.45 1.08 -7.63
CA PRO A 124 -12.60 1.39 -8.48
C PRO A 124 -13.56 0.20 -8.70
N ASP A 125 -13.07 -1.02 -8.58
CA ASP A 125 -13.89 -2.23 -8.65
C ASP A 125 -14.50 -2.52 -7.28
N GLU A 126 -15.82 -2.31 -7.16
CA GLU A 126 -16.60 -2.54 -5.93
C GLU A 126 -16.59 -4.01 -5.47
N ALA A 127 -16.22 -4.95 -6.34
CA ALA A 127 -16.08 -6.37 -5.98
C ALA A 127 -14.80 -6.65 -5.17
N LEU A 128 -13.86 -5.71 -5.12
CA LEU A 128 -12.62 -5.85 -4.38
C LEU A 128 -12.74 -5.23 -2.98
N PRO A 129 -12.26 -5.93 -1.95
CA PRO A 129 -12.30 -5.41 -0.58
C PRO A 129 -11.35 -4.19 -0.42
N PRO A 130 -11.67 -3.26 0.50
CA PRO A 130 -10.83 -2.12 0.81
C PRO A 130 -9.49 -2.58 1.41
N VAL A 131 -8.43 -1.85 1.10
CA VAL A 131 -7.05 -2.16 1.51
C VAL A 131 -6.53 -1.08 2.46
N LYS A 132 -6.00 -1.51 3.59
CA LYS A 132 -5.30 -0.65 4.54
C LYS A 132 -3.83 -0.52 4.12
N ALA A 133 -3.35 0.70 3.95
CA ALA A 133 -1.96 1.02 3.70
C ALA A 133 -1.37 1.77 4.90
N SER A 134 -0.36 1.19 5.54
CA SER A 134 0.36 1.80 6.66
C SER A 134 1.70 2.31 6.14
N PHE A 135 1.85 3.62 6.12
CA PHE A 135 3.02 4.34 5.64
C PHE A 135 3.99 4.62 6.78
N SER A 136 5.28 4.46 6.50
CA SER A 136 6.37 4.85 7.40
C SER A 136 7.53 5.40 6.56
N MET A 137 7.93 6.62 6.83
CA MET A 137 9.09 7.28 6.25
C MET A 137 10.08 7.64 7.36
N THR A 138 11.34 7.30 7.18
CA THR A 138 12.41 7.54 8.16
C THR A 138 13.61 8.14 7.45
N GLY A 139 14.11 9.27 7.96
CA GLY A 139 15.35 9.87 7.49
C GLY A 139 16.58 9.06 7.93
N ARG A 140 17.57 8.92 7.06
CA ARG A 140 18.84 8.18 7.32
C ARG A 140 19.91 9.00 8.05
N GLY A 141 19.52 9.98 8.85
CA GLY A 141 20.46 10.81 9.64
C GLY A 141 20.71 12.19 9.04
N THR A 142 21.51 12.99 9.74
CA THR A 142 21.88 14.35 9.34
C THR A 142 22.91 14.36 8.21
N GLY A 143 22.64 15.08 7.14
CA GLY A 143 23.50 15.18 5.95
C GLY A 143 22.83 14.51 4.74
N SER A 144 23.55 14.26 3.67
CA SER A 144 23.07 13.65 2.41
C SER A 144 22.42 12.25 2.54
N GLY A 145 21.88 11.94 3.72
CA GLY A 145 21.47 10.61 4.15
C GLY A 145 20.14 10.11 3.64
N GLY A 146 19.43 10.76 2.76
CA GLY A 146 18.23 10.23 2.11
C GLY A 146 17.11 9.75 3.08
N TYR A 147 16.12 9.09 2.52
CA TYR A 147 14.98 8.56 3.26
C TYR A 147 14.72 7.09 2.92
N ASP A 148 14.26 6.33 3.89
CA ASP A 148 13.67 5.01 3.68
C ASP A 148 12.16 5.10 3.84
N ILE A 149 11.41 4.62 2.83
CA ILE A 149 9.96 4.52 2.88
C ILE A 149 9.57 3.05 2.89
N ARG A 150 8.67 2.72 3.79
CA ARG A 150 8.02 1.43 3.87
C ARG A 150 6.51 1.63 3.94
N ILE A 151 5.77 0.95 3.07
CA ILE A 151 4.32 0.94 3.07
C ILE A 151 3.86 -0.51 3.16
N ALA A 152 3.16 -0.84 4.24
CA ALA A 152 2.59 -2.16 4.45
C ALA A 152 1.11 -2.16 4.04
N PHE A 153 0.74 -3.11 3.17
CA PHE A 153 -0.62 -3.28 2.68
C PHE A 153 -1.24 -4.55 3.28
N SER A 154 -2.48 -4.43 3.74
CA SER A 154 -3.31 -5.55 4.22
C SER A 154 -4.77 -5.27 3.88
N LEU A 155 -5.64 -6.26 3.99
CA LEU A 155 -7.08 -6.02 3.92
C LEU A 155 -7.51 -5.15 5.11
N ALA A 156 -8.46 -4.23 4.89
CA ALA A 156 -8.91 -3.30 5.94
C ALA A 156 -9.59 -4.04 7.11
N ASP A 157 -10.34 -5.10 6.81
CA ASP A 157 -11.12 -5.88 7.79
C ASP A 157 -10.43 -7.18 8.22
N ALA A 158 -9.21 -7.47 7.72
CA ALA A 158 -8.49 -8.66 8.10
C ALA A 158 -7.74 -8.47 9.43
N GLY A 159 -7.86 -9.45 10.32
CA GLY A 159 -7.02 -9.53 11.51
C GLY A 159 -5.55 -9.84 11.16
N ASP A 160 -4.73 -10.10 12.20
CA ASP A 160 -3.27 -10.35 12.04
C ASP A 160 -2.90 -11.59 11.19
N ALA A 161 -3.86 -12.46 10.89
CA ALA A 161 -3.68 -13.71 10.15
C ALA A 161 -3.84 -13.55 8.62
N ASP A 162 -3.74 -12.34 8.07
CA ASP A 162 -3.90 -12.09 6.64
C ASP A 162 -2.67 -12.52 5.83
N ASP A 163 -2.82 -13.61 5.07
CA ASP A 163 -1.79 -14.12 4.14
C ASP A 163 -1.59 -13.24 2.89
N CYS A 164 -2.47 -12.25 2.65
CA CYS A 164 -2.43 -11.37 1.50
C CYS A 164 -1.61 -10.08 1.73
N ARG A 165 -0.72 -10.06 2.71
CA ARG A 165 0.11 -8.89 3.02
C ARG A 165 1.16 -8.63 1.94
N MET A 166 1.38 -7.35 1.63
CA MET A 166 2.46 -6.89 0.76
C MET A 166 3.17 -5.69 1.39
N THR A 167 4.44 -5.53 1.06
CA THR A 167 5.24 -4.39 1.50
C THR A 167 5.88 -3.74 0.27
N LEU A 168 5.66 -2.44 0.13
CA LEU A 168 6.36 -1.58 -0.82
C LEU A 168 7.48 -0.85 -0.08
N ARG A 169 8.69 -0.92 -0.63
CA ARG A 169 9.86 -0.17 -0.15
C ARG A 169 10.36 0.76 -1.24
N LEU A 170 10.73 1.97 -0.84
CA LEU A 170 11.37 2.96 -1.70
C LEU A 170 12.49 3.63 -0.94
N SER A 171 13.43 4.23 -1.68
CA SER A 171 14.45 5.11 -1.13
C SER A 171 14.25 6.54 -1.64
N GLY A 172 14.40 7.51 -0.76
CA GLY A 172 14.47 8.92 -1.11
C GLY A 172 15.93 9.36 -1.16
N SER A 173 16.36 9.98 -2.27
CA SER A 173 17.66 10.63 -2.37
C SER A 173 17.51 12.13 -2.18
N VAL A 174 18.41 12.71 -1.41
CA VAL A 174 18.49 14.15 -1.17
C VAL A 174 19.61 14.72 -2.04
N SER A 175 19.32 15.78 -2.76
CA SER A 175 20.28 16.57 -3.53
C SER A 175 20.18 18.01 -3.09
N GLU A 176 21.31 18.62 -2.81
CA GLU A 176 21.42 20.04 -2.45
C GLU A 176 22.26 20.73 -3.50
N SER A 177 21.83 21.92 -3.93
CA SER A 177 22.62 22.81 -4.79
C SER A 177 22.56 24.22 -4.25
N THR A 178 23.64 24.98 -4.47
CA THR A 178 23.76 26.38 -4.11
C THR A 178 24.23 27.17 -5.32
N ASP A 179 23.44 28.16 -5.71
CA ASP A 179 23.81 29.12 -6.76
C ASP A 179 23.94 30.52 -6.18
N VAL A 180 24.86 31.32 -6.69
CA VAL A 180 25.12 32.70 -6.26
C VAL A 180 25.03 33.62 -7.46
N TYR A 181 24.19 34.64 -7.35
CA TYR A 181 23.96 35.63 -8.40
C TYR A 181 24.31 37.02 -7.87
N ALA A 182 25.21 37.74 -8.58
CA ALA A 182 25.47 39.13 -8.30
C ALA A 182 24.34 40.03 -8.85
N ASN A 183 23.94 41.05 -8.10
CA ASN A 183 23.05 42.12 -8.51
C ASN A 183 23.70 43.50 -8.30
N THR A 184 23.04 44.57 -8.73
CA THR A 184 23.62 45.92 -8.65
C THR A 184 23.86 46.44 -7.24
N ALA A 185 23.19 45.91 -6.23
CA ALA A 185 23.28 46.36 -4.84
C ALA A 185 24.02 45.35 -3.93
N GLY A 186 24.23 44.11 -4.45
CA GLY A 186 24.84 43.06 -3.65
C GLY A 186 24.84 41.71 -4.39
N TRP A 187 24.41 40.69 -3.69
CA TRP A 187 24.31 39.33 -4.27
C TRP A 187 23.17 38.53 -3.61
N SER A 188 22.70 37.52 -4.33
CA SER A 188 21.69 36.58 -3.82
C SER A 188 22.23 35.17 -3.87
N ARG A 189 21.99 34.43 -2.81
CA ARG A 189 22.25 32.99 -2.71
C ARG A 189 20.94 32.24 -2.83
N ILE A 190 20.92 31.26 -3.71
CA ILE A 190 19.80 30.34 -3.90
C ILE A 190 20.25 28.95 -3.48
N ASP A 191 19.67 28.45 -2.41
CA ASP A 191 19.86 27.09 -1.93
C ASP A 191 18.64 26.26 -2.34
N GLU A 192 18.85 25.20 -3.10
CA GLU A 192 17.80 24.27 -3.52
C GLU A 192 18.06 22.90 -2.90
N LEU A 193 17.07 22.41 -2.15
CA LEU A 193 17.00 21.06 -1.64
C LEU A 193 15.97 20.30 -2.48
N THR A 194 16.38 19.21 -3.10
CA THR A 194 15.48 18.32 -3.85
C THR A 194 15.51 16.92 -3.27
N ILE A 195 14.33 16.37 -2.96
CA ILE A 195 14.14 14.97 -2.57
C ILE A 195 13.43 14.25 -3.72
N THR A 196 14.02 13.17 -4.19
CA THR A 196 13.43 12.32 -5.23
C THR A 196 13.26 10.91 -4.71
N TRP A 197 12.05 10.36 -4.82
CA TRP A 197 11.75 8.99 -4.43
C TRP A 197 11.86 8.06 -5.63
N SER A 198 12.57 6.96 -5.44
CA SER A 198 12.91 6.04 -6.54
C SER A 198 13.09 4.60 -6.04
N ASN A 199 13.31 3.69 -6.99
CA ASN A 199 13.56 2.27 -6.74
C ASN A 199 12.45 1.55 -5.96
N PRO A 200 11.17 1.67 -6.39
CA PRO A 200 10.07 1.00 -5.73
C PRO A 200 10.20 -0.52 -5.87
N LYS A 201 10.14 -1.23 -4.74
CA LYS A 201 10.18 -2.68 -4.69
C LYS A 201 9.01 -3.22 -3.87
N ILE A 202 8.14 -3.99 -4.52
CA ILE A 202 7.04 -4.70 -3.86
C ILE A 202 7.53 -6.10 -3.48
N THR A 203 7.29 -6.49 -2.22
CA THR A 203 7.56 -7.83 -1.67
C THR A 203 6.29 -8.42 -1.09
N LYS A 204 6.08 -9.73 -1.28
CA LYS A 204 4.95 -10.46 -0.72
C LYS A 204 5.24 -10.81 0.75
N GLY A 205 4.23 -10.67 1.59
CA GLY A 205 4.29 -10.97 3.02
C GLY A 205 4.58 -9.74 3.89
N ALA A 206 4.31 -9.86 5.18
CA ALA A 206 4.82 -8.95 6.19
C ALA A 206 6.29 -9.32 6.41
N GLU A 207 7.23 -8.51 5.95
CA GLU A 207 8.61 -8.68 6.39
C GLU A 207 8.66 -8.43 7.90
N GLY A 208 9.04 -9.45 8.64
CA GLY A 208 9.39 -9.30 10.05
C GLY A 208 10.46 -8.22 10.18
N ASN A 209 10.40 -7.43 11.26
CA ASN A 209 11.44 -6.50 11.63
C ASN A 209 12.77 -7.29 11.68
N ALA A 210 13.65 -7.05 10.71
CA ALA A 210 15.05 -7.46 10.78
C ALA A 210 15.84 -6.32 11.44
#